data_42c149fd5bb198f6b690982ebe28ea27
#
_entry.id   42c149fd5bb198f6b690982ebe28ea27
#
_cell.length_a   1.000
_cell.length_b   1.000
_cell.length_c   1.000
_cell.angle_alpha   90.00
_cell.angle_beta   90.00
_cell.angle_gamma   90.00
#
_symmetry.space_group_name_H-M   'P 1'
#
loop_
_entity.id
_entity.type
_entity.pdbx_description
1 polymer ?
#
loop_
_entity_poly.entity_id
_entity_poly.type
_entity_poly.pdbx_seq_one_letter_code
_entity_poly.pdbx_strand_id
1 'polypeptide(L)'
;FGPDPEKTIAPTTAVRTAALADDSGEPVTGSIPTAARAGIFRTMWQQRSVLGRLGLAAASLSAVRSARQVVLPLWGLSLGLDASTIALVVGISGAIDFALFYASGQVMDRFGRLWAAMPAMVLMGAGFLALSFTHDLDAAVLWFGMFAAVLGVGNGLSSGILLTLGADVAPKSEPAAFLGSWRTLTDAGGAVAPLLVSAIVAIASLPIAAAAMGCLLYTSPSPRD
;
A
#
# COMPACT_ATOMS: atom_id res chain seq x y z
N PHE A 1 -18.17 7.28 72.17
CA PHE A 1 -16.94 7.22 71.38
C PHE A 1 -16.88 5.83 70.71
N GLY A 2 -17.41 5.66 69.51
CA GLY A 2 -17.32 4.47 68.69
C GLY A 2 -16.41 4.77 67.47
N PRO A 3 -15.59 3.82 67.01
CA PRO A 3 -14.78 3.99 65.82
C PRO A 3 -15.63 3.84 64.58
N ASP A 4 -15.36 4.70 63.60
CA ASP A 4 -15.93 4.68 62.24
C ASP A 4 -15.70 3.35 61.54
N PRO A 5 -16.66 2.82 60.78
CA PRO A 5 -16.44 1.67 59.91
C PRO A 5 -15.65 2.09 58.67
N GLU A 6 -14.46 1.57 58.59
CA GLU A 6 -13.54 1.66 57.44
C GLU A 6 -14.25 1.25 56.15
N LYS A 7 -14.47 2.20 55.25
CA LYS A 7 -14.99 1.95 53.88
C LYS A 7 -13.93 1.17 53.10
N THR A 8 -14.08 -0.15 53.08
CA THR A 8 -13.34 -1.00 52.17
C THR A 8 -13.77 -0.67 50.73
N ILE A 9 -12.97 0.16 50.05
CA ILE A 9 -13.12 0.42 48.62
C ILE A 9 -12.60 -0.79 47.90
N ALA A 10 -13.50 -1.59 47.37
CA ALA A 10 -13.17 -2.71 46.46
C ALA A 10 -12.43 -2.13 45.23
N PRO A 11 -11.26 -2.66 44.83
CA PRO A 11 -10.56 -2.18 43.66
C PRO A 11 -11.41 -2.49 42.42
N THR A 12 -11.83 -1.44 41.74
CA THR A 12 -12.58 -1.52 40.48
C THR A 12 -11.76 -2.31 39.46
N THR A 13 -12.39 -3.25 38.83
CA THR A 13 -11.83 -4.19 37.81
C THR A 13 -11.04 -3.46 36.68
N ALA A 14 -11.28 -2.16 36.51
CA ALA A 14 -10.58 -1.32 35.53
C ALA A 14 -9.09 -1.06 35.88
N VAL A 15 -8.69 -1.12 37.14
CA VAL A 15 -7.30 -0.91 37.56
C VAL A 15 -6.43 -2.14 37.31
N ARG A 16 -7.05 -3.32 37.21
CA ARG A 16 -6.33 -4.59 37.01
C ARG A 16 -5.88 -4.84 35.58
N THR A 17 -6.52 -4.18 34.61
CA THR A 17 -6.15 -4.30 33.18
C THR A 17 -5.00 -3.36 32.79
N ALA A 18 -4.77 -2.28 33.55
CA ALA A 18 -3.65 -1.35 33.30
C ALA A 18 -2.29 -1.85 33.83
N ALA A 19 -2.29 -2.86 34.71
CA ALA A 19 -1.07 -3.40 35.32
C ALA A 19 -0.37 -4.51 34.54
N LEU A 20 -0.88 -4.85 33.32
CA LEU A 20 -0.32 -5.90 32.44
C LEU A 20 0.28 -5.32 31.15
N ALA A 21 0.50 -4.03 31.05
CA ALA A 21 1.36 -3.45 30.04
C ALA A 21 2.81 -3.60 30.51
N ASP A 22 3.51 -4.57 29.96
CA ASP A 22 4.96 -4.67 30.10
C ASP A 22 5.60 -3.41 29.51
N ASP A 23 6.57 -2.84 30.24
CA ASP A 23 7.26 -1.60 29.90
C ASP A 23 8.13 -1.71 28.63
N SER A 24 8.19 -2.89 28.00
CA SER A 24 8.93 -3.18 26.78
C SER A 24 8.20 -2.80 25.48
N GLY A 25 6.91 -2.45 25.54
CA GLY A 25 6.10 -2.12 24.35
C GLY A 25 5.87 -3.29 23.40
N GLU A 26 6.36 -4.49 23.71
CA GLU A 26 6.04 -5.69 22.97
C GLU A 26 4.63 -6.20 23.33
N PRO A 27 3.80 -6.54 22.34
CA PRO A 27 2.52 -7.18 22.64
C PRO A 27 2.79 -8.51 23.31
N VAL A 28 2.32 -8.65 24.56
CA VAL A 28 2.37 -9.92 25.29
C VAL A 28 1.79 -11.01 24.40
N THR A 29 2.65 -11.92 23.95
CA THR A 29 2.31 -13.07 23.11
C THR A 29 1.51 -14.09 23.96
N GLY A 30 0.34 -13.68 24.37
CA GLY A 30 -0.60 -14.48 25.14
C GLY A 30 -1.96 -14.38 24.54
N SER A 31 -2.33 -15.39 23.74
CA SER A 31 -3.67 -15.60 23.17
C SER A 31 -4.17 -14.45 22.29
N ILE A 32 -3.83 -14.49 21.00
CA ILE A 32 -4.70 -13.85 19.99
C ILE A 32 -6.07 -14.48 20.19
N PRO A 33 -7.08 -13.73 20.65
CA PRO A 33 -8.40 -14.31 20.88
C PRO A 33 -8.87 -14.92 19.57
N THR A 34 -9.28 -16.17 19.59
CA THR A 34 -9.86 -16.87 18.42
C THR A 34 -11.09 -16.11 17.88
N ALA A 35 -11.69 -15.25 18.68
CA ALA A 35 -12.71 -14.28 18.31
C ALA A 35 -12.24 -13.26 17.24
N ALA A 36 -10.93 -12.93 17.16
CA ALA A 36 -10.43 -12.01 16.13
C ALA A 36 -10.50 -12.63 14.72
N ARG A 37 -10.33 -13.94 14.56
CA ARG A 37 -10.46 -14.61 13.26
C ARG A 37 -11.91 -14.67 12.75
N ALA A 38 -12.86 -14.91 13.63
CA ALA A 38 -14.28 -14.88 13.29
C ALA A 38 -14.76 -13.44 13.01
N GLY A 39 -14.13 -12.44 13.62
CA GLY A 39 -14.41 -11.02 13.44
C GLY A 39 -14.03 -10.48 12.07
N ILE A 40 -12.89 -10.90 11.49
CA ILE A 40 -12.38 -10.37 10.20
C ILE A 40 -13.38 -10.65 9.06
N PHE A 41 -13.83 -11.88 8.87
CA PHE A 41 -14.79 -12.22 7.82
C PHE A 41 -16.15 -11.55 8.03
N ARG A 42 -16.61 -11.43 9.25
CA ARG A 42 -17.85 -10.73 9.59
C ARG A 42 -17.71 -9.24 9.29
N THR A 43 -16.61 -8.62 9.66
CA THR A 43 -16.33 -7.21 9.39
C THR A 43 -16.18 -6.96 7.88
N MET A 44 -15.53 -7.85 7.13
CA MET A 44 -15.47 -7.79 5.67
C MET A 44 -16.86 -7.79 5.04
N TRP A 45 -17.75 -8.65 5.52
CA TRP A 45 -19.12 -8.73 5.01
C TRP A 45 -19.96 -7.50 5.39
N GLN A 46 -19.84 -7.01 6.61
CA GLN A 46 -20.56 -5.83 7.08
C GLN A 46 -20.10 -4.55 6.39
N GLN A 47 -18.79 -4.41 6.12
CA GLN A 47 -18.18 -3.26 5.49
C GLN A 47 -17.91 -3.45 3.99
N ARG A 48 -18.61 -4.38 3.35
CA ARG A 48 -18.38 -4.76 1.94
C ARG A 48 -18.49 -3.60 0.96
N SER A 49 -19.33 -2.60 1.21
CA SER A 49 -19.47 -1.44 0.34
C SER A 49 -18.23 -0.53 0.39
N VAL A 50 -17.68 -0.30 1.57
CA VAL A 50 -16.47 0.51 1.77
C VAL A 50 -15.24 -0.26 1.28
N LEU A 51 -15.09 -1.52 1.69
CA LEU A 51 -13.99 -2.39 1.24
C LEU A 51 -14.06 -2.68 -0.26
N GLY A 52 -15.26 -2.80 -0.84
CA GLY A 52 -15.44 -3.02 -2.27
C GLY A 52 -15.05 -1.81 -3.12
N ARG A 53 -15.32 -0.60 -2.67
CA ARG A 53 -14.95 0.62 -3.42
C ARG A 53 -13.54 1.10 -3.10
N LEU A 54 -13.31 1.52 -1.86
CA LEU A 54 -12.02 2.06 -1.45
C LEU A 54 -10.95 0.99 -1.32
N GLY A 55 -11.32 -0.22 -0.85
CA GLY A 55 -10.39 -1.33 -0.73
C GLY A 55 -9.90 -1.85 -2.08
N LEU A 56 -10.77 -1.91 -3.12
CA LEU A 56 -10.34 -2.27 -4.48
C LEU A 56 -9.42 -1.19 -5.08
N ALA A 57 -9.72 0.09 -4.88
CA ALA A 57 -8.83 1.16 -5.30
C ALA A 57 -7.45 1.09 -4.61
N ALA A 58 -7.44 0.81 -3.30
CA ALA A 58 -6.22 0.59 -2.55
C ALA A 58 -5.45 -0.68 -3.00
N ALA A 59 -6.16 -1.77 -3.29
CA ALA A 59 -5.59 -2.99 -3.84
C ALA A 59 -5.00 -2.77 -5.23
N SER A 60 -5.66 -2.00 -6.10
CA SER A 60 -5.14 -1.62 -7.42
C SER A 60 -3.87 -0.79 -7.32
N LEU A 61 -3.82 0.18 -6.40
CA LEU A 61 -2.62 0.96 -6.13
C LEU A 61 -1.48 0.06 -5.61
N SER A 62 -1.78 -0.86 -4.69
CA SER A 62 -0.82 -1.84 -4.20
C SER A 62 -0.32 -2.76 -5.32
N ALA A 63 -1.22 -3.19 -6.22
CA ALA A 63 -0.87 -4.00 -7.39
C ALA A 63 0.12 -3.27 -8.31
N VAL A 64 -0.15 -2.02 -8.66
CA VAL A 64 0.73 -1.24 -9.53
C VAL A 64 2.09 -0.97 -8.89
N ARG A 65 2.13 -0.69 -7.58
CA ARG A 65 3.38 -0.57 -6.81
C ARG A 65 4.22 -1.85 -6.85
N SER A 66 3.57 -3.00 -6.68
CA SER A 66 4.23 -4.31 -6.75
C SER A 66 4.66 -4.65 -8.18
N ALA A 67 3.83 -4.34 -9.19
CA ALA A 67 4.16 -4.53 -10.60
C ALA A 67 5.44 -3.80 -11.01
N ARG A 68 5.70 -2.60 -10.48
CA ARG A 68 6.95 -1.85 -10.73
C ARG A 68 8.19 -2.68 -10.41
N GLN A 69 8.18 -3.42 -9.31
CA GLN A 69 9.33 -4.21 -8.87
C GLN A 69 9.64 -5.36 -9.83
N VAL A 70 8.68 -5.80 -10.61
CA VAL A 70 8.84 -6.86 -11.62
C VAL A 70 9.10 -6.26 -13.01
N VAL A 71 8.31 -5.26 -13.41
CA VAL A 71 8.38 -4.67 -14.75
C VAL A 71 9.72 -3.98 -14.99
N LEU A 72 10.25 -3.20 -14.03
CA LEU A 72 11.51 -2.48 -14.26
C LEU A 72 12.70 -3.40 -14.53
N PRO A 73 12.99 -4.45 -13.72
CA PRO A 73 14.05 -5.38 -14.06
C PRO A 73 13.83 -6.12 -15.40
N LEU A 74 12.61 -6.57 -15.67
CA LEU A 74 12.28 -7.23 -16.92
C LEU A 74 12.45 -6.29 -18.12
N TRP A 75 12.11 -5.01 -17.96
CA TRP A 75 12.30 -4.01 -19.01
C TRP A 75 13.78 -3.81 -19.33
N GLY A 76 14.62 -3.65 -18.30
CA GLY A 76 16.07 -3.55 -18.49
C GLY A 76 16.66 -4.77 -19.19
N LEU A 77 16.21 -5.99 -18.82
CA LEU A 77 16.61 -7.24 -19.49
C LEU A 77 16.17 -7.28 -20.96
N SER A 78 14.96 -6.82 -21.27
CA SER A 78 14.44 -6.80 -22.66
C SER A 78 15.21 -5.82 -23.56
N LEU A 79 15.81 -4.77 -22.96
CA LEU A 79 16.71 -3.84 -23.66
C LEU A 79 18.15 -4.38 -23.81
N GLY A 80 18.44 -5.58 -23.30
CA GLY A 80 19.78 -6.18 -23.35
C GLY A 80 20.77 -5.56 -22.35
N LEU A 81 20.30 -4.85 -21.33
CA LEU A 81 21.17 -4.25 -20.34
C LEU A 81 21.79 -5.29 -19.41
N ASP A 82 23.01 -5.03 -18.98
CA ASP A 82 23.68 -5.85 -17.98
C ASP A 82 23.07 -5.67 -16.57
N ALA A 83 23.24 -6.66 -15.73
CA ALA A 83 22.63 -6.70 -14.40
C ALA A 83 23.04 -5.51 -13.50
N SER A 84 24.28 -5.02 -13.66
CA SER A 84 24.78 -3.86 -12.88
C SER A 84 24.06 -2.57 -13.27
N THR A 85 23.84 -2.32 -14.56
CA THR A 85 23.10 -1.15 -15.06
C THR A 85 21.62 -1.23 -14.62
N ILE A 86 20.99 -2.39 -14.71
CA ILE A 86 19.62 -2.58 -14.23
C ILE A 86 19.53 -2.30 -12.74
N ALA A 87 20.44 -2.87 -11.95
CA ALA A 87 20.49 -2.65 -10.50
C ALA A 87 20.71 -1.16 -10.14
N LEU A 88 21.55 -0.46 -10.90
CA LEU A 88 21.78 0.98 -10.72
C LEU A 88 20.49 1.79 -10.98
N VAL A 89 19.82 1.56 -12.09
CA VAL A 89 18.58 2.29 -12.46
C VAL A 89 17.46 2.01 -11.43
N VAL A 90 17.27 0.75 -11.08
CA VAL A 90 16.26 0.35 -10.09
C VAL A 90 16.63 0.87 -8.71
N GLY A 91 17.90 0.85 -8.34
CA GLY A 91 18.43 1.39 -7.09
C GLY A 91 18.24 2.90 -6.96
N ILE A 92 18.54 3.67 -8.01
CA ILE A 92 18.30 5.13 -8.06
C ILE A 92 16.79 5.41 -7.94
N SER A 93 15.95 4.67 -8.66
CA SER A 93 14.50 4.79 -8.55
C SER A 93 14.00 4.49 -7.13
N GLY A 94 14.59 3.50 -6.44
CA GLY A 94 14.30 3.19 -5.05
C GLY A 94 14.80 4.26 -4.07
N ALA A 95 15.96 4.88 -4.35
CA ALA A 95 16.48 5.99 -3.54
C ALA A 95 15.58 7.23 -3.64
N ILE A 96 15.06 7.54 -4.83
CA ILE A 96 14.06 8.60 -5.04
C ILE A 96 12.78 8.30 -4.25
N ASP A 97 12.29 7.07 -4.33
CA ASP A 97 11.13 6.58 -3.57
C ASP A 97 11.31 6.81 -2.06
N PHE A 98 12.42 6.37 -1.53
CA PHE A 98 12.76 6.52 -0.11
C PHE A 98 12.88 8.00 0.32
N ALA A 99 13.54 8.84 -0.48
CA ALA A 99 13.69 10.25 -0.19
C ALA A 99 12.33 10.98 -0.16
N LEU A 100 11.41 10.60 -1.05
CA LEU A 100 10.07 11.19 -1.13
C LEU A 100 9.09 10.63 -0.10
N PHE A 101 9.39 9.51 0.54
CA PHE A 101 8.56 8.93 1.60
C PHE A 101 8.31 9.94 2.73
N TYR A 102 9.36 10.61 3.20
CA TYR A 102 9.23 11.63 4.24
C TYR A 102 8.46 12.86 3.77
N ALA A 103 8.73 13.33 2.54
CA ALA A 103 8.03 14.45 1.95
C ALA A 103 6.53 14.16 1.74
N SER A 104 6.19 12.93 1.36
CA SER A 104 4.80 12.47 1.21
C SER A 104 3.99 12.62 2.50
N GLY A 105 4.56 12.25 3.66
CA GLY A 105 3.93 12.45 4.96
C GLY A 105 3.61 13.93 5.22
N GLN A 106 4.57 14.81 5.01
CA GLN A 106 4.37 16.26 5.19
C GLN A 106 3.32 16.85 4.24
N VAL A 107 3.26 16.38 2.99
CA VAL A 107 2.24 16.82 2.04
C VAL A 107 0.85 16.37 2.48
N MET A 108 0.71 15.12 2.93
CA MET A 108 -0.56 14.59 3.45
C MET A 108 -1.05 15.35 4.68
N ASP A 109 -0.15 15.71 5.60
CA ASP A 109 -0.49 16.43 6.83
C ASP A 109 -0.88 17.89 6.55
N ARG A 110 -0.25 18.53 5.56
CA ARG A 110 -0.45 19.96 5.28
C ARG A 110 -1.56 20.26 4.29
N PHE A 111 -1.69 19.44 3.24
CA PHE A 111 -2.61 19.69 2.12
C PHE A 111 -3.74 18.65 2.05
N GLY A 112 -3.67 17.62 2.88
CA GLY A 112 -4.62 16.53 2.86
C GLY A 112 -4.21 15.38 1.92
N ARG A 113 -4.83 14.24 2.12
CA ARG A 113 -4.44 12.96 1.50
C ARG A 113 -4.66 12.89 0.00
N LEU A 114 -5.69 13.57 -0.50
CA LEU A 114 -5.98 13.62 -1.94
C LEU A 114 -4.84 14.29 -2.74
N TRP A 115 -4.20 15.30 -2.15
CA TRP A 115 -3.08 16.00 -2.78
C TRP A 115 -1.81 15.16 -2.93
N ALA A 116 -1.65 14.12 -2.12
CA ALA A 116 -0.58 13.14 -2.31
C ALA A 116 -1.03 11.97 -3.21
N ALA A 117 -2.29 11.51 -3.04
CA ALA A 117 -2.82 10.36 -3.77
C ALA A 117 -2.98 10.63 -5.27
N MET A 118 -3.58 11.77 -5.65
CA MET A 118 -3.86 12.09 -7.06
C MET A 118 -2.58 12.19 -7.91
N PRO A 119 -1.55 12.97 -7.52
CA PRO A 119 -0.31 13.01 -8.28
C PRO A 119 0.39 11.65 -8.34
N ALA A 120 0.39 10.89 -7.24
CA ALA A 120 1.00 9.57 -7.20
C ALA A 120 0.34 8.61 -8.20
N MET A 121 -1.00 8.54 -8.22
CA MET A 121 -1.75 7.69 -9.15
C MET A 121 -1.53 8.11 -10.60
N VAL A 122 -1.55 9.41 -10.88
CA VAL A 122 -1.31 9.95 -12.23
C VAL A 122 0.11 9.64 -12.68
N LEU A 123 1.13 9.90 -11.84
CA LEU A 123 2.52 9.62 -12.18
C LEU A 123 2.78 8.13 -12.41
N MET A 124 2.23 7.26 -11.56
CA MET A 124 2.40 5.83 -11.73
C MET A 124 1.66 5.31 -12.97
N GLY A 125 0.39 5.68 -13.14
CA GLY A 125 -0.40 5.25 -14.29
C GLY A 125 0.15 5.77 -15.61
N ALA A 126 0.40 7.09 -15.71
CA ALA A 126 0.99 7.70 -16.88
C ALA A 126 2.44 7.21 -17.14
N GLY A 127 3.22 7.01 -16.07
CA GLY A 127 4.59 6.49 -16.17
C GLY A 127 4.64 5.09 -16.76
N PHE A 128 3.78 4.18 -16.32
CA PHE A 128 3.66 2.84 -16.91
C PHE A 128 3.15 2.88 -18.35
N LEU A 129 2.12 3.69 -18.61
CA LEU A 129 1.58 3.82 -19.95
C LEU A 129 2.62 4.42 -20.91
N ALA A 130 3.31 5.49 -20.51
CA ALA A 130 4.35 6.09 -21.33
C ALA A 130 5.55 5.15 -21.54
N LEU A 131 5.98 4.42 -20.49
CA LEU A 131 7.03 3.40 -20.62
C LEU A 131 6.69 2.38 -21.70
N SER A 132 5.43 1.96 -21.82
CA SER A 132 5.00 0.95 -22.81
C SER A 132 5.26 1.36 -24.26
N PHE A 133 5.39 2.64 -24.57
CA PHE A 133 5.66 3.16 -25.92
C PHE A 133 7.16 3.41 -26.19
N THR A 134 8.04 3.17 -25.23
CA THR A 134 9.46 3.52 -25.35
C THR A 134 10.38 2.38 -25.71
N HIS A 135 9.85 1.17 -25.85
CA HIS A 135 10.66 -0.03 -26.09
C HIS A 135 11.43 0.02 -27.40
N ASP A 136 10.80 0.54 -28.46
CA ASP A 136 11.36 0.54 -29.83
C ASP A 136 11.88 1.92 -30.25
N LEU A 137 12.02 2.86 -29.30
CA LEU A 137 12.54 4.18 -29.59
C LEU A 137 14.06 4.22 -29.56
N ASP A 138 14.64 5.12 -30.38
CA ASP A 138 16.04 5.52 -30.24
C ASP A 138 16.28 5.98 -28.81
N ALA A 139 17.41 5.63 -28.21
CA ALA A 139 17.73 5.91 -26.82
C ALA A 139 16.78 5.27 -25.78
N ALA A 140 16.26 4.06 -26.04
CA ALA A 140 15.37 3.32 -25.13
C ALA A 140 15.92 3.22 -23.69
N VAL A 141 17.24 3.13 -23.52
CA VAL A 141 17.92 3.10 -22.21
C VAL A 141 17.72 4.41 -21.43
N LEU A 142 17.79 5.55 -22.12
CA LEU A 142 17.54 6.86 -21.49
C LEU A 142 16.07 6.97 -21.03
N TRP A 143 15.14 6.57 -21.90
CA TRP A 143 13.71 6.55 -21.58
C TRP A 143 13.41 5.61 -20.41
N PHE A 144 14.04 4.43 -20.37
CA PHE A 144 13.92 3.49 -19.26
C PHE A 144 14.36 4.16 -17.94
N GLY A 145 15.54 4.78 -17.90
CA GLY A 145 16.02 5.48 -16.70
C GLY A 145 15.09 6.60 -16.25
N MET A 146 14.60 7.41 -17.21
CA MET A 146 13.68 8.50 -16.92
C MET A 146 12.34 8.01 -16.35
N PHE A 147 11.72 7.01 -16.96
CA PHE A 147 10.44 6.48 -16.46
C PHE A 147 10.60 5.66 -15.17
N ALA A 148 11.75 5.00 -14.97
CA ALA A 148 12.06 4.39 -13.68
C ALA A 148 12.09 5.44 -12.55
N ALA A 149 12.67 6.61 -12.81
CA ALA A 149 12.68 7.73 -11.86
C ALA A 149 11.26 8.30 -11.63
N VAL A 150 10.47 8.51 -12.69
CA VAL A 150 9.07 8.97 -12.59
C VAL A 150 8.24 8.00 -11.76
N LEU A 151 8.37 6.70 -12.01
CA LEU A 151 7.70 5.66 -11.23
C LEU A 151 8.19 5.63 -9.77
N GLY A 152 9.47 5.95 -9.53
CA GLY A 152 10.04 6.14 -8.19
C GLY A 152 9.38 7.30 -7.44
N VAL A 153 9.21 8.44 -8.12
CA VAL A 153 8.50 9.60 -7.56
C VAL A 153 7.04 9.25 -7.21
N GLY A 154 6.31 8.65 -8.15
CA GLY A 154 4.92 8.24 -7.92
C GLY A 154 4.79 7.26 -6.76
N ASN A 155 5.70 6.30 -6.67
CA ASN A 155 5.72 5.31 -5.59
C ASN A 155 6.01 5.95 -4.22
N GLY A 156 7.01 6.84 -4.14
CA GLY A 156 7.37 7.55 -2.92
C GLY A 156 6.23 8.42 -2.40
N LEU A 157 5.56 9.16 -3.28
CA LEU A 157 4.38 9.96 -2.92
C LEU A 157 3.21 9.11 -2.42
N SER A 158 3.08 7.86 -2.88
CA SER A 158 1.99 6.95 -2.48
C SER A 158 2.29 6.13 -1.22
N SER A 159 3.49 6.19 -0.68
CA SER A 159 3.97 5.23 0.34
C SER A 159 3.18 5.23 1.65
N GLY A 160 2.72 6.38 2.13
CA GLY A 160 1.92 6.47 3.36
C GLY A 160 0.40 6.31 3.14
N ILE A 161 -0.08 6.44 1.91
CA ILE A 161 -1.52 6.59 1.60
C ILE A 161 -2.33 5.35 1.98
N LEU A 162 -1.80 4.17 1.70
CA LEU A 162 -2.53 2.92 1.95
C LEU A 162 -2.82 2.69 3.44
N LEU A 163 -1.87 3.03 4.31
CA LEU A 163 -2.03 2.90 5.77
C LEU A 163 -2.94 3.98 6.33
N THR A 164 -2.72 5.22 5.94
CA THR A 164 -3.49 6.36 6.46
C THR A 164 -4.94 6.32 5.99
N LEU A 165 -5.19 5.96 4.73
CA LEU A 165 -6.55 5.82 4.21
C LEU A 165 -7.32 4.70 4.93
N GLY A 166 -6.68 3.56 5.19
CA GLY A 166 -7.26 2.48 5.97
C GLY A 166 -7.63 2.90 7.38
N ALA A 167 -6.75 3.66 8.05
CA ALA A 167 -6.98 4.15 9.40
C ALA A 167 -8.14 5.15 9.48
N ASP A 168 -8.31 6.01 8.46
CA ASP A 168 -9.38 7.02 8.44
C ASP A 168 -10.77 6.44 8.25
N VAL A 169 -10.85 5.39 7.44
CA VAL A 169 -12.12 4.76 7.11
C VAL A 169 -12.49 3.68 8.15
N ALA A 170 -11.55 3.35 9.05
CA ALA A 170 -11.77 2.33 10.07
C ALA A 170 -12.90 2.74 11.03
N PRO A 171 -13.91 1.89 11.24
CA PRO A 171 -14.98 2.14 12.20
C PRO A 171 -14.43 2.17 13.62
N LYS A 172 -14.88 3.14 14.42
CA LYS A 172 -14.43 3.31 15.81
C LYS A 172 -14.76 2.12 16.73
N SER A 173 -15.76 1.31 16.36
CA SER A 173 -16.19 0.14 17.13
C SER A 173 -15.23 -1.04 17.07
N GLU A 174 -14.64 -1.30 15.89
CA GLU A 174 -13.76 -2.46 15.65
C GLU A 174 -12.62 -2.11 14.69
N PRO A 175 -11.74 -1.16 15.05
CA PRO A 175 -10.71 -0.67 14.12
C PRO A 175 -9.70 -1.76 13.75
N ALA A 176 -9.31 -2.63 14.68
CA ALA A 176 -8.32 -3.68 14.44
C ALA A 176 -8.79 -4.72 13.42
N ALA A 177 -10.05 -5.19 13.50
CA ALA A 177 -10.61 -6.14 12.55
C ALA A 177 -10.75 -5.54 11.14
N PHE A 178 -11.14 -4.27 11.05
CA PHE A 178 -11.20 -3.54 9.78
C PHE A 178 -9.82 -3.36 9.16
N LEU A 179 -8.83 -2.90 9.92
CA LEU A 179 -7.45 -2.71 9.43
C LEU A 179 -6.81 -4.03 8.99
N GLY A 180 -7.10 -5.14 9.69
CA GLY A 180 -6.69 -6.48 9.25
C GLY A 180 -7.30 -6.85 7.90
N SER A 181 -8.60 -6.60 7.69
CA SER A 181 -9.29 -6.83 6.42
C SER A 181 -8.75 -5.96 5.29
N TRP A 182 -8.53 -4.68 5.60
CA TRP A 182 -7.92 -3.71 4.68
C TRP A 182 -6.52 -4.15 4.23
N ARG A 183 -5.68 -4.54 5.19
CA ARG A 183 -4.33 -5.03 4.92
C ARG A 183 -4.34 -6.27 4.05
N THR A 184 -5.19 -7.25 4.38
CA THR A 184 -5.34 -8.47 3.58
C THR A 184 -5.70 -8.15 2.13
N LEU A 185 -6.61 -7.21 1.90
CA LEU A 185 -7.05 -6.84 0.56
C LEU A 185 -5.94 -6.11 -0.22
N THR A 186 -5.23 -5.18 0.42
CA THR A 186 -4.10 -4.48 -0.22
C THR A 186 -2.93 -5.42 -0.52
N ASP A 187 -2.60 -6.32 0.40
CA ASP A 187 -1.52 -7.30 0.21
C ASP A 187 -1.90 -8.32 -0.86
N ALA A 188 -3.17 -8.75 -0.94
CA ALA A 188 -3.66 -9.59 -2.04
C ALA A 188 -3.51 -8.90 -3.40
N GLY A 189 -3.85 -7.60 -3.50
CA GLY A 189 -3.61 -6.81 -4.71
C GLY A 189 -2.13 -6.82 -5.11
N GLY A 190 -1.24 -6.57 -4.15
CA GLY A 190 0.21 -6.61 -4.37
C GLY A 190 0.73 -7.99 -4.80
N ALA A 191 0.20 -9.06 -4.22
CA ALA A 191 0.62 -10.43 -4.53
C ALA A 191 0.12 -10.91 -5.92
N VAL A 192 -1.04 -10.43 -6.34
CA VAL A 192 -1.61 -10.79 -7.67
C VAL A 192 -0.87 -10.09 -8.81
N ALA A 193 -0.31 -8.90 -8.59
CA ALA A 193 0.32 -8.11 -9.63
C ALA A 193 1.47 -8.82 -10.39
N PRO A 194 2.46 -9.46 -9.72
CA PRO A 194 3.50 -10.20 -10.42
C PRO A 194 2.95 -11.33 -11.28
N LEU A 195 1.90 -12.00 -10.81
CA LEU A 195 1.23 -13.09 -11.57
C LEU A 195 0.53 -12.54 -12.81
N LEU A 196 -0.17 -11.41 -12.70
CA LEU A 196 -0.80 -10.74 -13.84
C LEU A 196 0.24 -10.27 -14.85
N VAL A 197 1.32 -9.62 -14.42
CA VAL A 197 2.41 -9.21 -15.29
C VAL A 197 2.99 -10.42 -16.03
N SER A 198 3.33 -11.48 -15.30
CA SER A 198 3.90 -12.69 -15.90
C SER A 198 2.95 -13.35 -16.90
N ALA A 199 1.66 -13.44 -16.58
CA ALA A 199 0.65 -14.00 -17.47
C ALA A 199 0.51 -13.16 -18.76
N ILE A 200 0.45 -11.83 -18.64
CA ILE A 200 0.34 -10.95 -19.82
C ILE A 200 1.61 -11.02 -20.67
N VAL A 201 2.79 -11.06 -20.05
CA VAL A 201 4.06 -11.21 -20.81
C VAL A 201 4.12 -12.54 -21.55
N ALA A 202 3.59 -13.63 -20.95
CA ALA A 202 3.60 -14.95 -21.57
C ALA A 202 2.67 -15.06 -22.80
N ILE A 203 1.55 -14.32 -22.83
CA ILE A 203 0.56 -14.41 -23.92
C ILE A 203 0.62 -13.23 -24.91
N ALA A 204 1.26 -12.14 -24.54
CA ALA A 204 1.34 -10.94 -25.36
C ALA A 204 2.77 -10.38 -25.39
N SER A 205 3.04 -9.32 -24.62
CA SER A 205 4.37 -8.69 -24.55
C SER A 205 4.54 -7.88 -23.27
N LEU A 206 5.80 -7.55 -22.97
CA LEU A 206 6.14 -6.70 -21.81
C LEU A 206 5.57 -5.27 -21.94
N PRO A 207 5.61 -4.58 -23.10
CA PRO A 207 4.92 -3.29 -23.26
C PRO A 207 3.42 -3.35 -22.99
N ILE A 208 2.73 -4.41 -23.43
CA ILE A 208 1.30 -4.60 -23.14
C ILE A 208 1.07 -4.82 -21.65
N ALA A 209 1.92 -5.55 -20.96
CA ALA A 209 1.83 -5.73 -19.51
C ALA A 209 2.01 -4.38 -18.78
N ALA A 210 2.98 -3.56 -19.19
CA ALA A 210 3.17 -2.22 -18.63
C ALA A 210 1.94 -1.33 -18.88
N ALA A 211 1.41 -1.30 -20.09
CA ALA A 211 0.20 -0.55 -20.43
C ALA A 211 -1.01 -1.00 -19.61
N ALA A 212 -1.22 -2.30 -19.43
CA ALA A 212 -2.30 -2.87 -18.64
C ALA A 212 -2.21 -2.43 -17.16
N MET A 213 -1.00 -2.43 -16.58
CA MET A 213 -0.80 -1.95 -15.22
C MET A 213 -1.05 -0.44 -15.08
N GLY A 214 -0.67 0.36 -16.09
CA GLY A 214 -1.01 1.79 -16.14
C GLY A 214 -2.51 2.03 -16.20
N CYS A 215 -3.23 1.30 -17.05
CA CYS A 215 -4.68 1.42 -17.20
C CYS A 215 -5.45 0.96 -15.95
N LEU A 216 -4.93 0.03 -15.16
CA LEU A 216 -5.57 -0.47 -13.95
C LEU A 216 -5.89 0.65 -12.95
N LEU A 217 -5.02 1.65 -12.83
CA LEU A 217 -5.26 2.80 -11.94
C LEU A 217 -6.37 3.72 -12.43
N TYR A 218 -6.54 3.87 -13.74
CA TYR A 218 -7.60 4.72 -14.31
C TYR A 218 -8.98 4.05 -14.28
N THR A 219 -9.01 2.72 -14.24
CA THR A 219 -10.27 1.95 -14.16
C THR A 219 -10.71 1.70 -12.72
N SER A 220 -9.89 2.05 -11.73
CA SER A 220 -10.24 1.94 -10.32
C SER A 220 -11.40 2.88 -9.96
N PRO A 221 -12.38 2.42 -9.15
CA PRO A 221 -13.50 3.27 -8.74
C PRO A 221 -13.00 4.52 -8.03
N SER A 222 -13.52 5.69 -8.46
CA SER A 222 -13.19 6.96 -7.84
C SER A 222 -13.69 7.01 -6.41
N PRO A 223 -12.93 7.54 -5.46
CA PRO A 223 -13.40 7.72 -4.08
C PRO A 223 -14.55 8.72 -3.94
N ARG A 224 -15.01 9.34 -5.04
CA ARG A 224 -16.13 10.31 -5.08
C ARG A 224 -17.47 9.70 -5.49
N ASP A 225 -17.49 8.47 -5.99
CA ASP A 225 -18.68 7.71 -6.38
C ASP A 225 -19.03 6.68 -5.30
#